data_8998d163965992c0b83c8590c3c16105
#
_entry.id   8998d163965992c0b83c8590c3c16105
#
_cell.length_a   1.000
_cell.length_b   1.000
_cell.length_c   1.000
_cell.angle_alpha   90.00
_cell.angle_beta   90.00
_cell.angle_gamma   90.00
#
_symmetry.space_group_name_H-M   'P 1'
#
loop_
_entity.id
_entity.type
_entity.pdbx_description
1 polymer ?
#
loop_
_entity_poly.entity_id
_entity_poly.type
_entity_poly.pdbx_seq_one_letter_code
_entity_poly.pdbx_strand_id
1 'polypeptide(L)'
;MLLIIYFFLCTIIIFFLSKLSKKNNFFLNQTGEIHQTFTSSLKIPLLGGLFIFLCILPLFWLSNIKILIFLSLILSLGIFSDLKLLKSVNKRFFLQAVIILGFALIYELKILNTRVPLLDALLNFSIFNIFFVTFCILIVINGSNFLDGLNTLLIGYYSIIIFTINILILNKDIIFINFEFLNYLLIILFLLYLLNFFNILFLGDSGSYILGFIFSILLIDLYLLNIHISPFFIILLLWYPCYENLFSIIRKIIFNRSSVKPDSNHLHQLIFHFIKKKTNFSHIKSNLISANLINLYNLIIFIFSINFVSNTKIMVILILFNLLVYTVLYVFLFKLRFKHSL
;
A
#
# COMPACT_ATOMS: atom_id res chain seq x y z
N MET A 1 -12.27 6.07 25.79
CA MET A 1 -13.71 6.11 25.42
C MET A 1 -13.92 6.37 23.94
N LEU A 2 -13.36 7.45 23.37
CA LEU A 2 -13.52 7.80 21.93
C LEU A 2 -13.13 6.68 20.96
N LEU A 3 -11.99 6.00 21.16
CA LEU A 3 -11.56 4.89 20.28
C LEU A 3 -12.54 3.71 20.29
N ILE A 4 -13.17 3.42 21.43
CA ILE A 4 -14.18 2.35 21.53
C ILE A 4 -15.44 2.75 20.74
N ILE A 5 -15.90 3.98 20.90
CA ILE A 5 -17.05 4.50 20.14
C ILE A 5 -16.75 4.45 18.63
N TYR A 6 -15.55 4.84 18.25
CA TYR A 6 -15.12 4.82 16.86
C TYR A 6 -15.05 3.38 16.30
N PHE A 7 -14.57 2.43 17.08
CA PHE A 7 -14.60 1.01 16.71
C PHE A 7 -16.02 0.52 16.41
N PHE A 8 -16.98 0.84 17.27
CA PHE A 8 -18.39 0.48 17.03
C PHE A 8 -18.97 1.20 15.80
N LEU A 9 -18.62 2.45 15.58
CA LEU A 9 -19.02 3.18 14.37
C LEU A 9 -18.50 2.47 13.10
N CYS A 10 -17.23 2.11 13.07
CA CYS A 10 -16.64 1.36 11.95
C CYS A 10 -17.32 0.00 11.74
N THR A 11 -17.66 -0.72 12.81
CA THR A 11 -18.39 -2.01 12.71
C THR A 11 -19.80 -1.83 12.16
N ILE A 12 -20.49 -0.76 12.51
CA ILE A 12 -21.81 -0.42 11.96
C ILE A 12 -21.69 -0.11 10.46
N ILE A 13 -20.72 0.72 10.07
CA ILE A 13 -20.49 1.08 8.66
C ILE A 13 -20.28 -0.18 7.81
N ILE A 14 -19.40 -1.10 8.24
CA ILE A 14 -19.11 -2.30 7.46
C ILE A 14 -20.31 -3.25 7.40
N PHE A 15 -21.09 -3.36 8.48
CA PHE A 15 -22.32 -4.14 8.49
C PHE A 15 -23.32 -3.63 7.45
N PHE A 16 -23.55 -2.32 7.40
CA PHE A 16 -24.41 -1.69 6.39
C PHE A 16 -23.92 -1.90 4.97
N LEU A 17 -22.63 -1.65 4.72
CA LEU A 17 -22.01 -1.85 3.41
C LEU A 17 -22.15 -3.30 2.93
N SER A 18 -21.85 -4.26 3.79
CA SER A 18 -21.95 -5.69 3.46
C SER A 18 -23.39 -6.12 3.16
N LYS A 19 -24.36 -5.59 3.90
CA LYS A 19 -25.80 -5.85 3.67
C LYS A 19 -26.29 -5.25 2.35
N LEU A 20 -25.90 -4.00 2.05
CA LEU A 20 -26.26 -3.34 0.80
C LEU A 20 -25.64 -4.03 -0.43
N SER A 21 -24.39 -4.44 -0.34
CA SER A 21 -23.70 -5.15 -1.42
C SER A 21 -24.36 -6.48 -1.75
N LYS A 22 -24.72 -7.28 -0.71
CA LYS A 22 -25.39 -8.56 -0.90
C LYS A 22 -26.80 -8.39 -1.48
N LYS A 23 -27.56 -7.38 -1.02
CA LYS A 23 -28.94 -7.13 -1.48
C LYS A 23 -29.00 -6.72 -2.95
N ASN A 24 -28.07 -5.87 -3.39
CA ASN A 24 -28.13 -5.23 -4.71
C ASN A 24 -27.12 -5.83 -5.70
N ASN A 25 -26.39 -6.88 -5.34
CA ASN A 25 -25.26 -7.43 -6.12
C ASN A 25 -24.23 -6.36 -6.52
N PHE A 26 -24.06 -5.33 -5.68
CA PHE A 26 -23.24 -4.16 -5.96
C PHE A 26 -21.79 -4.44 -5.54
N PHE A 27 -20.82 -4.07 -6.38
CA PHE A 27 -19.38 -4.30 -6.14
C PHE A 27 -18.97 -5.76 -5.90
N LEU A 28 -19.76 -6.71 -6.36
CA LEU A 28 -19.33 -8.10 -6.31
C LEU A 28 -18.21 -8.34 -7.32
N ASN A 29 -17.21 -9.07 -6.87
CA ASN A 29 -16.11 -9.45 -7.72
C ASN A 29 -16.61 -10.34 -8.89
N GLN A 30 -16.74 -9.75 -10.06
CA GLN A 30 -17.21 -10.44 -11.29
C GLN A 30 -16.06 -10.83 -12.19
N THR A 31 -14.81 -10.61 -11.78
CA THR A 31 -13.78 -10.39 -12.76
C THR A 31 -13.02 -11.63 -13.19
N GLY A 32 -12.89 -12.66 -12.38
CA GLY A 32 -12.06 -13.81 -12.74
C GLY A 32 -10.64 -13.42 -13.17
N GLU A 33 -10.15 -12.25 -12.72
CA GLU A 33 -8.79 -11.81 -13.01
C GLU A 33 -7.78 -12.76 -12.37
N ILE A 34 -6.62 -12.93 -13.01
CA ILE A 34 -5.64 -13.97 -12.66
C ILE A 34 -5.21 -13.87 -11.19
N HIS A 35 -5.10 -12.66 -10.63
CA HIS A 35 -4.74 -12.46 -9.22
C HIS A 35 -5.87 -12.84 -8.25
N GLN A 36 -7.11 -12.89 -8.69
CA GLN A 36 -8.27 -13.30 -7.88
C GLN A 36 -8.44 -14.83 -7.85
N THR A 37 -7.79 -15.56 -8.73
CA THR A 37 -7.79 -17.04 -8.71
C THR A 37 -7.10 -17.63 -7.48
N PHE A 38 -6.37 -16.81 -6.72
CA PHE A 38 -5.75 -17.20 -5.45
C PHE A 38 -6.75 -17.32 -4.30
N THR A 39 -7.99 -16.89 -4.51
CA THR A 39 -9.10 -17.02 -3.57
C THR A 39 -10.20 -17.88 -4.19
N SER A 40 -10.66 -18.88 -3.45
CA SER A 40 -11.63 -19.88 -3.95
C SER A 40 -13.09 -19.41 -4.01
N SER A 41 -13.41 -18.19 -3.59
CA SER A 41 -14.77 -17.71 -3.44
C SER A 41 -15.23 -16.73 -4.50
N LEU A 42 -16.36 -17.03 -5.05
CA LEU A 42 -16.86 -16.48 -6.31
C LEU A 42 -17.54 -15.10 -6.23
N LYS A 43 -17.85 -14.57 -5.05
CA LYS A 43 -18.65 -13.33 -4.94
C LYS A 43 -18.32 -12.53 -3.67
N ILE A 44 -17.04 -12.12 -3.54
CA ILE A 44 -16.63 -11.28 -2.42
C ILE A 44 -16.71 -9.82 -2.85
N PRO A 45 -17.31 -8.93 -2.06
CA PRO A 45 -17.45 -7.52 -2.41
C PRO A 45 -16.13 -6.76 -2.33
N LEU A 46 -15.90 -5.88 -3.32
CA LEU A 46 -14.79 -4.93 -3.39
C LEU A 46 -15.19 -3.61 -2.70
N LEU A 47 -15.28 -3.62 -1.38
CA LEU A 47 -15.79 -2.48 -0.60
C LEU A 47 -14.74 -1.83 0.29
N GLY A 48 -13.49 -2.30 0.26
CA GLY A 48 -12.45 -1.81 1.16
C GLY A 48 -12.24 -0.30 1.05
N GLY A 49 -12.18 0.25 -0.16
CA GLY A 49 -12.02 1.68 -0.36
C GLY A 49 -13.18 2.51 0.19
N LEU A 50 -14.42 2.10 -0.07
CA LEU A 50 -15.61 2.76 0.49
C LEU A 50 -15.63 2.69 2.01
N PHE A 51 -15.28 1.55 2.60
CA PHE A 51 -15.20 1.39 4.04
C PHE A 51 -14.18 2.36 4.65
N ILE A 52 -12.94 2.39 4.12
CA ILE A 52 -11.88 3.30 4.60
C ILE A 52 -12.36 4.75 4.53
N PHE A 53 -12.91 5.17 3.38
CA PHE A 53 -13.35 6.54 3.17
C PHE A 53 -14.46 6.95 4.15
N LEU A 54 -15.49 6.12 4.31
CA LEU A 54 -16.60 6.41 5.23
C LEU A 54 -16.15 6.45 6.70
N CYS A 55 -15.16 5.63 7.08
CA CYS A 55 -14.58 5.69 8.42
C CYS A 55 -13.74 6.97 8.62
N ILE A 56 -12.98 7.40 7.62
CA ILE A 56 -12.14 8.61 7.70
C ILE A 56 -12.96 9.91 7.62
N LEU A 57 -14.07 9.89 6.91
CA LEU A 57 -14.91 11.06 6.66
C LEU A 57 -15.22 11.86 7.94
N PRO A 58 -15.71 11.27 9.05
CA PRO A 58 -16.01 12.04 10.27
C PRO A 58 -14.77 12.65 10.93
N LEU A 59 -13.58 12.10 10.71
CA LEU A 59 -12.34 12.60 11.31
C LEU A 59 -11.86 13.90 10.67
N PHE A 60 -12.12 14.10 9.37
CA PHE A 60 -11.65 15.25 8.62
C PHE A 60 -12.76 16.23 8.18
N TRP A 61 -14.03 15.90 8.39
CA TRP A 61 -15.17 16.71 7.91
C TRP A 61 -15.11 18.17 8.38
N LEU A 62 -14.76 18.41 9.63
CA LEU A 62 -14.68 19.76 10.20
C LEU A 62 -13.26 20.33 10.18
N SER A 63 -12.23 19.48 10.14
CA SER A 63 -10.83 19.91 10.29
C SER A 63 -10.14 20.17 8.96
N ASN A 64 -10.38 19.37 7.93
CA ASN A 64 -9.69 19.49 6.65
C ASN A 64 -10.50 18.95 5.47
N ILE A 65 -11.48 19.70 5.03
CA ILE A 65 -12.34 19.34 3.89
C ILE A 65 -11.53 19.12 2.58
N LYS A 66 -10.40 19.82 2.42
CA LYS A 66 -9.56 19.68 1.21
C LYS A 66 -9.00 18.26 1.08
N ILE A 67 -8.53 17.67 2.19
CA ILE A 67 -8.07 16.26 2.18
C ILE A 67 -9.21 15.33 1.76
N LEU A 68 -10.42 15.52 2.26
CA LEU A 68 -11.57 14.70 1.89
C LEU A 68 -11.91 14.79 0.40
N ILE A 69 -11.76 15.96 -0.21
CA ILE A 69 -11.95 16.13 -1.66
C ILE A 69 -10.96 15.26 -2.43
N PHE A 70 -9.67 15.31 -2.10
CA PHE A 70 -8.66 14.50 -2.78
C PHE A 70 -8.84 13.01 -2.51
N LEU A 71 -9.17 12.61 -1.28
CA LEU A 71 -9.51 11.23 -0.96
C LEU A 71 -10.73 10.74 -1.77
N SER A 72 -11.76 11.59 -1.96
CA SER A 72 -12.93 11.24 -2.76
C SER A 72 -12.61 11.10 -4.25
N LEU A 73 -11.69 11.91 -4.78
CA LEU A 73 -11.22 11.79 -6.17
C LEU A 73 -10.43 10.51 -6.40
N ILE A 74 -9.51 10.17 -5.48
CA ILE A 74 -8.74 8.91 -5.52
C ILE A 74 -9.68 7.70 -5.35
N LEU A 75 -10.64 7.76 -4.42
CA LEU A 75 -11.68 6.75 -4.25
C LEU A 75 -12.46 6.52 -5.53
N SER A 76 -12.95 7.60 -6.15
CA SER A 76 -13.77 7.51 -7.37
C SER A 76 -13.00 6.86 -8.51
N LEU A 77 -11.70 7.19 -8.67
CA LEU A 77 -10.83 6.54 -9.63
C LEU A 77 -10.70 5.04 -9.38
N GLY A 78 -10.47 4.65 -8.15
CA GLY A 78 -10.39 3.23 -7.76
C GLY A 78 -11.70 2.50 -8.00
N ILE A 79 -12.84 3.11 -7.64
CA ILE A 79 -14.18 2.54 -7.90
C ILE A 79 -14.42 2.36 -9.41
N PHE A 80 -14.08 3.33 -10.25
CA PHE A 80 -14.23 3.21 -11.70
C PHE A 80 -13.33 2.09 -12.27
N SER A 81 -12.18 1.85 -11.65
CA SER A 81 -11.33 0.71 -11.96
C SER A 81 -11.98 -0.61 -11.54
N ASP A 82 -12.43 -0.72 -10.28
CA ASP A 82 -13.09 -1.92 -9.73
C ASP A 82 -14.35 -2.32 -10.54
N LEU A 83 -15.11 -1.32 -10.99
CA LEU A 83 -16.28 -1.52 -11.86
C LEU A 83 -15.94 -1.74 -13.34
N LYS A 84 -14.65 -1.75 -13.71
CA LYS A 84 -14.17 -1.85 -15.10
C LYS A 84 -14.67 -0.75 -16.04
N LEU A 85 -15.13 0.37 -15.52
CA LEU A 85 -15.49 1.53 -16.32
C LEU A 85 -14.24 2.22 -16.89
N LEU A 86 -13.14 2.18 -16.14
CA LEU A 86 -11.83 2.72 -16.53
C LEU A 86 -10.81 1.60 -16.79
N LYS A 87 -10.93 0.93 -17.93
CA LYS A 87 -10.09 -0.24 -18.29
C LYS A 87 -8.63 0.09 -18.62
N SER A 88 -8.37 1.29 -19.16
CA SER A 88 -7.01 1.65 -19.61
C SER A 88 -6.12 2.03 -18.42
N VAL A 89 -5.05 1.25 -18.21
CA VAL A 89 -4.04 1.51 -17.18
C VAL A 89 -3.38 2.87 -17.35
N ASN A 90 -3.07 3.28 -18.59
CA ASN A 90 -2.47 4.59 -18.87
C ASN A 90 -3.41 5.74 -18.50
N LYS A 91 -4.71 5.61 -18.75
CA LYS A 91 -5.69 6.63 -18.34
C LYS A 91 -5.81 6.71 -16.82
N ARG A 92 -5.81 5.57 -16.13
CA ARG A 92 -5.80 5.54 -14.64
C ARG A 92 -4.58 6.24 -14.08
N PHE A 93 -3.40 5.89 -14.58
CA PHE A 93 -2.14 6.50 -14.16
C PHE A 93 -2.11 8.01 -14.41
N PHE A 94 -2.56 8.45 -15.60
CA PHE A 94 -2.63 9.88 -15.92
C PHE A 94 -3.58 10.64 -14.99
N LEU A 95 -4.77 10.11 -14.74
CA LEU A 95 -5.74 10.75 -13.85
C LEU A 95 -5.25 10.78 -12.39
N GLN A 96 -4.60 9.71 -11.91
CA GLN A 96 -3.90 9.72 -10.62
C GLN A 96 -2.86 10.83 -10.57
N ALA A 97 -2.02 10.95 -11.62
CA ALA A 97 -0.98 11.99 -11.68
C ALA A 97 -1.57 13.41 -11.60
N VAL A 98 -2.66 13.68 -12.32
CA VAL A 98 -3.34 14.98 -12.28
C VAL A 98 -3.90 15.29 -10.89
N ILE A 99 -4.56 14.32 -10.25
CA ILE A 99 -5.12 14.51 -8.90
C ILE A 99 -4.01 14.75 -7.88
N ILE A 100 -2.93 13.96 -7.93
CA ILE A 100 -1.82 14.07 -6.97
C ILE A 100 -1.04 15.38 -7.20
N LEU A 101 -0.83 15.77 -8.46
CA LEU A 101 -0.21 17.07 -8.78
C LEU A 101 -1.04 18.22 -8.22
N GLY A 102 -2.36 18.19 -8.40
CA GLY A 102 -3.27 19.18 -7.80
C GLY A 102 -3.19 19.20 -6.28
N PHE A 103 -3.08 18.01 -5.64
CA PHE A 103 -2.87 17.90 -4.21
C PHE A 103 -1.54 18.53 -3.76
N ALA A 104 -0.43 18.16 -4.43
CA ALA A 104 0.89 18.68 -4.12
C ALA A 104 0.99 20.21 -4.27
N LEU A 105 0.30 20.76 -5.27
CA LEU A 105 0.21 22.22 -5.48
C LEU A 105 -0.59 22.92 -4.38
N ILE A 106 -1.77 22.41 -4.02
CA ILE A 106 -2.68 23.05 -3.04
C ILE A 106 -2.11 22.96 -1.62
N TYR A 107 -1.39 21.89 -1.29
CA TYR A 107 -0.74 21.72 0.01
C TYR A 107 0.71 22.20 0.06
N GLU A 108 1.22 22.74 -1.05
CA GLU A 108 2.61 23.20 -1.19
C GLU A 108 3.64 22.18 -0.70
N LEU A 109 3.36 20.90 -0.98
CA LEU A 109 4.20 19.80 -0.52
C LEU A 109 5.60 19.89 -1.12
N LYS A 110 6.63 19.83 -0.27
CA LYS A 110 8.03 19.89 -0.68
C LYS A 110 8.83 18.85 0.09
N ILE A 111 9.75 18.19 -0.62
CA ILE A 111 10.81 17.40 -0.01
C ILE A 111 12.05 18.29 0.06
N LEU A 112 12.57 18.54 1.27
CA LEU A 112 13.59 19.57 1.50
C LEU A 112 15.00 19.02 1.42
N ASN A 113 15.28 17.86 2.01
CA ASN A 113 16.61 17.29 2.11
C ASN A 113 16.57 15.76 2.05
N THR A 114 17.08 15.21 0.96
CA THR A 114 17.15 13.74 0.77
C THR A 114 18.48 13.16 1.23
N ARG A 115 19.42 14.00 1.67
CA ARG A 115 20.83 13.66 1.96
C ARG A 115 21.57 13.13 0.73
N VAL A 116 21.10 13.44 -0.48
CA VAL A 116 21.71 13.14 -1.77
C VAL A 116 22.02 14.48 -2.45
N PRO A 117 23.27 14.97 -2.45
CA PRO A 117 23.61 16.35 -2.84
C PRO A 117 23.09 16.74 -4.22
N LEU A 118 23.21 15.86 -5.21
CA LEU A 118 22.74 16.12 -6.57
C LEU A 118 21.21 16.29 -6.62
N LEU A 119 20.47 15.40 -5.92
CA LEU A 119 19.02 15.47 -5.86
C LEU A 119 18.55 16.69 -5.08
N ASP A 120 19.22 17.01 -3.97
CA ASP A 120 18.91 18.17 -3.14
C ASP A 120 19.08 19.49 -3.91
N ALA A 121 20.12 19.56 -4.78
CA ALA A 121 20.29 20.70 -5.67
C ALA A 121 19.12 20.87 -6.66
N LEU A 122 18.61 19.76 -7.22
CA LEU A 122 17.44 19.79 -8.11
C LEU A 122 16.15 20.12 -7.35
N LEU A 123 15.99 19.63 -6.11
CA LEU A 123 14.82 19.89 -5.26
C LEU A 123 14.68 21.35 -4.84
N ASN A 124 15.74 22.17 -4.93
CA ASN A 124 15.65 23.61 -4.73
C ASN A 124 14.80 24.32 -5.81
N PHE A 125 14.63 23.71 -6.97
CA PHE A 125 13.74 24.21 -7.99
C PHE A 125 12.28 23.77 -7.67
N SER A 126 11.41 24.72 -7.37
CA SER A 126 10.02 24.44 -6.94
C SER A 126 9.24 23.54 -7.91
N ILE A 127 9.40 23.77 -9.21
CA ILE A 127 8.74 22.96 -10.25
C ILE A 127 9.22 21.52 -10.17
N PHE A 128 10.54 21.29 -10.11
CA PHE A 128 11.11 19.95 -9.99
C PHE A 128 10.63 19.27 -8.71
N ASN A 129 10.60 19.98 -7.59
CA ASN A 129 10.18 19.44 -6.29
C ASN A 129 8.73 18.94 -6.33
N ILE A 130 7.80 19.73 -6.88
CA ILE A 130 6.39 19.34 -7.00
C ILE A 130 6.24 18.06 -7.85
N PHE A 131 6.93 18.00 -9.01
CA PHE A 131 6.91 16.79 -9.84
C PHE A 131 7.54 15.59 -9.14
N PHE A 132 8.60 15.78 -8.38
CA PHE A 132 9.26 14.72 -7.62
C PHE A 132 8.35 14.18 -6.50
N VAL A 133 7.69 15.06 -5.73
CA VAL A 133 6.70 14.64 -4.72
C VAL A 133 5.56 13.87 -5.37
N THR A 134 5.02 14.40 -6.49
CA THR A 134 3.96 13.73 -7.25
C THR A 134 4.39 12.34 -7.70
N PHE A 135 5.60 12.20 -8.21
CA PHE A 135 6.19 10.91 -8.62
C PHE A 135 6.32 9.93 -7.44
N CYS A 136 6.82 10.40 -6.29
CA CYS A 136 6.94 9.57 -5.08
C CYS A 136 5.57 9.03 -4.63
N ILE A 137 4.55 9.88 -4.56
CA ILE A 137 3.20 9.47 -4.17
C ILE A 137 2.61 8.48 -5.19
N LEU A 138 2.80 8.72 -6.49
CA LEU A 138 2.35 7.81 -7.57
C LEU A 138 2.96 6.41 -7.45
N ILE A 139 4.25 6.32 -7.16
CA ILE A 139 4.93 5.03 -6.97
C ILE A 139 4.30 4.27 -5.80
N VAL A 140 4.02 4.93 -4.69
CA VAL A 140 3.42 4.29 -3.51
C VAL A 140 1.99 3.83 -3.81
N ILE A 141 1.16 4.64 -4.46
CA ILE A 141 -0.22 4.27 -4.81
C ILE A 141 -0.23 3.05 -5.73
N ASN A 142 0.58 3.06 -6.79
CA ASN A 142 0.63 1.94 -7.72
C ASN A 142 1.31 0.71 -7.10
N GLY A 143 2.34 0.91 -6.29
CA GLY A 143 2.98 -0.17 -5.52
C GLY A 143 2.01 -0.83 -4.54
N SER A 144 1.15 -0.05 -3.88
CA SER A 144 0.08 -0.56 -3.02
C SER A 144 -0.90 -1.44 -3.80
N ASN A 145 -1.26 -1.04 -4.99
CA ASN A 145 -2.15 -1.83 -5.85
C ASN A 145 -1.51 -3.17 -6.25
N PHE A 146 -0.19 -3.20 -6.51
CA PHE A 146 0.50 -4.46 -6.77
C PHE A 146 0.53 -5.40 -5.56
N LEU A 147 0.62 -4.85 -4.34
CA LEU A 147 0.62 -5.66 -3.12
C LEU A 147 -0.77 -6.24 -2.78
N ASP A 148 -1.85 -5.67 -3.26
CA ASP A 148 -3.21 -6.18 -3.04
C ASP A 148 -3.51 -7.49 -3.81
N GLY A 149 -2.48 -8.20 -4.24
CA GLY A 149 -2.59 -9.50 -4.92
C GLY A 149 -2.83 -10.70 -4.00
N LEU A 150 -2.56 -10.60 -2.69
CA LEU A 150 -2.82 -11.62 -1.68
C LEU A 150 -3.60 -11.03 -0.50
N ASN A 151 -4.52 -11.81 0.05
CA ASN A 151 -5.29 -11.39 1.23
C ASN A 151 -4.34 -11.02 2.38
N THR A 152 -4.67 -9.95 3.07
CA THR A 152 -3.95 -9.43 4.25
C THR A 152 -2.56 -8.88 3.98
N LEU A 153 -1.99 -9.03 2.78
CA LEU A 153 -0.62 -8.58 2.51
C LEU A 153 -0.50 -7.05 2.64
N LEU A 154 -1.25 -6.29 1.87
CA LEU A 154 -1.20 -4.83 1.88
C LEU A 154 -1.66 -4.25 3.21
N ILE A 155 -2.78 -4.74 3.72
CA ILE A 155 -3.36 -4.26 4.99
C ILE A 155 -2.40 -4.52 6.15
N GLY A 156 -1.82 -5.73 6.23
CA GLY A 156 -0.84 -6.11 7.22
C GLY A 156 0.44 -5.28 7.11
N TYR A 157 0.92 -5.05 5.89
CA TYR A 157 2.09 -4.23 5.64
C TYR A 157 1.94 -2.80 6.20
N TYR A 158 0.83 -2.15 5.91
CA TYR A 158 0.55 -0.82 6.43
C TYR A 158 0.27 -0.80 7.94
N SER A 159 -0.33 -1.85 8.48
CA SER A 159 -0.47 -1.99 9.94
C SER A 159 0.90 -2.05 10.64
N ILE A 160 1.87 -2.75 10.05
CA ILE A 160 3.25 -2.82 10.56
C ILE A 160 3.94 -1.46 10.52
N ILE A 161 3.73 -0.67 9.46
CA ILE A 161 4.25 0.70 9.38
C ILE A 161 3.71 1.55 10.54
N ILE A 162 2.39 1.55 10.79
CA ILE A 162 1.82 2.31 11.91
C ILE A 162 2.37 1.80 13.25
N PHE A 163 2.47 0.50 13.43
CA PHE A 163 3.06 -0.09 14.63
C PHE A 163 4.50 0.40 14.86
N THR A 164 5.31 0.43 13.78
CA THR A 164 6.69 0.95 13.82
C THR A 164 6.72 2.43 14.21
N ILE A 165 5.84 3.25 13.61
CA ILE A 165 5.74 4.68 13.94
C ILE A 165 5.33 4.87 15.40
N ASN A 166 4.36 4.10 15.91
CA ASN A 166 3.93 4.18 17.30
C ASN A 166 5.08 3.84 18.27
N ILE A 167 5.89 2.83 17.99
CA ILE A 167 7.08 2.51 18.80
C ILE A 167 8.07 3.68 18.76
N LEU A 168 8.27 4.30 17.62
CA LEU A 168 9.15 5.46 17.46
C LEU A 168 8.67 6.65 18.30
N ILE A 169 7.38 6.96 18.28
CA ILE A 169 6.80 8.04 19.06
C ILE A 169 6.98 7.78 20.56
N LEU A 170 6.80 6.54 21.01
CA LEU A 170 6.95 6.19 22.42
C LEU A 170 8.40 6.20 22.91
N ASN A 171 9.35 5.83 22.06
CA ASN A 171 10.74 5.62 22.44
C ASN A 171 11.70 6.77 22.06
N LYS A 172 11.27 7.66 21.22
CA LYS A 172 12.11 8.74 20.64
C LYS A 172 11.23 9.99 20.54
N ASP A 173 11.70 11.13 20.97
CA ASP A 173 10.99 12.42 20.89
C ASP A 173 10.64 12.81 19.44
N ILE A 174 9.78 12.01 18.79
CA ILE A 174 9.32 12.20 17.44
C ILE A 174 8.00 12.93 17.46
N ILE A 175 7.95 14.04 16.74
CA ILE A 175 6.75 14.85 16.59
C ILE A 175 5.87 14.24 15.49
N PHE A 176 4.64 13.94 15.85
CA PHE A 176 3.60 13.55 14.90
C PHE A 176 2.31 14.30 15.21
N ILE A 177 1.93 15.24 14.36
CA ILE A 177 0.81 16.17 14.65
C ILE A 177 -0.51 15.42 14.86
N ASN A 178 -0.72 14.32 14.11
CA ASN A 178 -1.97 13.59 14.11
C ASN A 178 -1.84 12.19 14.76
N PHE A 179 -1.19 12.11 15.95
CA PHE A 179 -1.03 10.83 16.65
C PHE A 179 -2.35 10.08 16.87
N GLU A 180 -3.41 10.80 17.22
CA GLU A 180 -4.73 10.20 17.38
C GLU A 180 -5.24 9.54 16.08
N PHE A 181 -4.97 10.17 14.91
CA PHE A 181 -5.34 9.62 13.61
C PHE A 181 -4.69 8.27 13.33
N LEU A 182 -3.44 8.05 13.77
CA LEU A 182 -2.79 6.73 13.63
C LEU A 182 -3.57 5.64 14.37
N ASN A 183 -4.10 5.95 15.57
CA ASN A 183 -4.88 4.99 16.34
C ASN A 183 -6.23 4.70 15.68
N TYR A 184 -6.89 5.71 15.13
CA TYR A 184 -8.12 5.50 14.34
C TYR A 184 -7.85 4.68 13.08
N LEU A 185 -6.74 4.96 12.38
CA LEU A 185 -6.34 4.22 11.19
C LEU A 185 -6.00 2.75 11.52
N LEU A 186 -5.38 2.48 12.67
CA LEU A 186 -5.16 1.11 13.15
C LEU A 186 -6.47 0.34 13.35
N ILE A 187 -7.52 0.98 13.89
CA ILE A 187 -8.85 0.35 14.03
C ILE A 187 -9.42 -0.02 12.66
N ILE A 188 -9.33 0.90 11.69
CA ILE A 188 -9.79 0.65 10.32
C ILE A 188 -9.04 -0.54 9.72
N LEU A 189 -7.70 -0.53 9.79
CA LEU A 189 -6.86 -1.59 9.24
C LEU A 189 -7.09 -2.93 9.94
N PHE A 190 -7.27 -2.93 11.26
CA PHE A 190 -7.58 -4.15 12.02
C PHE A 190 -8.89 -4.79 11.56
N LEU A 191 -9.96 -4.02 11.43
CA LEU A 191 -11.24 -4.52 10.93
C LEU A 191 -11.11 -5.02 9.49
N LEU A 192 -10.46 -4.27 8.62
CA LEU A 192 -10.19 -4.70 7.24
C LEU A 192 -9.36 -5.99 7.19
N TYR A 193 -8.34 -6.11 8.05
CA TYR A 193 -7.51 -7.30 8.12
C TYR A 193 -8.35 -8.53 8.46
N LEU A 194 -9.21 -8.44 9.47
CA LEU A 194 -10.11 -9.54 9.85
C LEU A 194 -11.07 -9.91 8.72
N LEU A 195 -11.70 -8.93 8.09
CA LEU A 195 -12.67 -9.18 7.02
C LEU A 195 -12.02 -9.78 5.78
N ASN A 196 -10.81 -9.33 5.45
CA ASN A 196 -10.05 -9.83 4.33
C ASN A 196 -9.47 -11.22 4.63
N PHE A 197 -9.03 -11.47 5.87
CA PHE A 197 -8.57 -12.77 6.35
C PHE A 197 -9.66 -13.85 6.20
N PHE A 198 -10.89 -13.52 6.57
CA PHE A 198 -12.03 -14.44 6.48
C PHE A 198 -12.71 -14.44 5.10
N ASN A 199 -12.14 -13.77 4.09
CA ASN A 199 -12.72 -13.64 2.75
C ASN A 199 -14.14 -13.05 2.74
N ILE A 200 -14.42 -12.14 3.65
CA ILE A 200 -15.73 -11.45 3.73
C ILE A 200 -15.74 -10.22 2.82
N LEU A 201 -14.57 -9.57 2.67
CA LEU A 201 -14.40 -8.33 1.90
C LEU A 201 -13.01 -8.27 1.28
N PHE A 202 -12.93 -7.79 0.03
CA PHE A 202 -11.67 -7.44 -0.62
C PHE A 202 -11.45 -5.93 -0.62
N LEU A 203 -10.17 -5.56 -0.64
CA LEU A 203 -9.75 -4.17 -0.62
C LEU A 203 -10.10 -3.46 -1.94
N GLY A 204 -9.73 -4.07 -3.07
CA GLY A 204 -9.92 -3.54 -4.42
C GLY A 204 -8.96 -2.42 -4.77
N ASP A 205 -9.00 -1.99 -6.04
CA ASP A 205 -8.21 -0.85 -6.52
C ASP A 205 -8.55 0.43 -5.73
N SER A 206 -9.83 0.62 -5.39
CA SER A 206 -10.30 1.75 -4.58
C SER A 206 -9.64 1.80 -3.21
N GLY A 207 -9.50 0.66 -2.53
CA GLY A 207 -8.89 0.58 -1.22
C GLY A 207 -7.37 0.69 -1.27
N SER A 208 -6.72 0.03 -2.22
CA SER A 208 -5.27 0.10 -2.38
C SER A 208 -4.78 1.50 -2.75
N TYR A 209 -5.52 2.23 -3.60
CA TYR A 209 -5.20 3.62 -3.96
C TYR A 209 -5.35 4.58 -2.78
N ILE A 210 -6.44 4.46 -2.03
CA ILE A 210 -6.65 5.29 -0.82
C ILE A 210 -5.56 5.03 0.21
N LEU A 211 -5.24 3.77 0.51
CA LEU A 211 -4.19 3.45 1.47
C LEU A 211 -2.83 3.97 0.99
N GLY A 212 -2.48 3.74 -0.28
CA GLY A 212 -1.24 4.27 -0.84
C GLY A 212 -1.14 5.79 -0.73
N PHE A 213 -2.23 6.51 -0.99
CA PHE A 213 -2.29 7.96 -0.85
C PHE A 213 -2.14 8.42 0.60
N ILE A 214 -2.90 7.84 1.54
CA ILE A 214 -2.84 8.17 2.96
C ILE A 214 -1.44 7.93 3.52
N PHE A 215 -0.85 6.76 3.26
CA PHE A 215 0.47 6.43 3.77
C PHE A 215 1.59 7.27 3.16
N SER A 216 1.45 7.68 1.90
CA SER A 216 2.38 8.65 1.29
C SER A 216 2.38 9.97 2.05
N ILE A 217 1.20 10.52 2.35
CA ILE A 217 1.08 11.78 3.08
C ILE A 217 1.61 11.63 4.51
N LEU A 218 1.18 10.60 5.24
CA LEU A 218 1.63 10.34 6.61
C LEU A 218 3.15 10.25 6.72
N LEU A 219 3.80 9.59 5.77
CA LEU A 219 5.26 9.41 5.79
C LEU A 219 6.01 10.66 5.32
N ILE A 220 5.44 11.47 4.42
CA ILE A 220 5.97 12.80 4.09
C ILE A 220 5.89 13.70 5.32
N ASP A 221 4.76 13.74 6.01
CA ASP A 221 4.59 14.55 7.23
C ASP A 221 5.55 14.11 8.34
N LEU A 222 5.69 12.79 8.56
CA LEU A 222 6.66 12.24 9.52
C LEU A 222 8.08 12.73 9.22
N TYR A 223 8.47 12.72 7.96
CA TYR A 223 9.79 13.17 7.54
C TYR A 223 9.97 14.68 7.71
N LEU A 224 9.00 15.50 7.29
CA LEU A 224 9.10 16.96 7.34
C LEU A 224 9.14 17.49 8.77
N LEU A 225 8.44 16.84 9.69
CA LEU A 225 8.39 17.24 11.10
C LEU A 225 9.63 16.81 11.91
N ASN A 226 10.40 15.84 11.37
CA ASN A 226 11.51 15.22 12.11
C ASN A 226 12.78 15.19 11.27
N ILE A 227 13.47 16.32 11.16
CA ILE A 227 14.68 16.49 10.32
C ILE A 227 15.81 15.50 10.70
N HIS A 228 15.85 15.04 11.96
CA HIS A 228 16.83 14.07 12.42
C HIS A 228 16.62 12.66 11.83
N ILE A 229 15.38 12.31 11.43
CA ILE A 229 15.09 11.04 10.77
C ILE A 229 15.75 11.02 9.39
N SER A 230 16.41 9.91 9.07
CA SER A 230 16.94 9.72 7.74
C SER A 230 15.81 9.59 6.70
N PRO A 231 15.84 10.30 5.57
CA PRO A 231 14.89 10.08 4.47
C PRO A 231 14.91 8.64 3.96
N PHE A 232 16.06 7.96 4.09
CA PHE A 232 16.19 6.55 3.74
C PHE A 232 15.43 5.62 4.71
N PHE A 233 15.09 6.06 5.92
CA PHE A 233 14.18 5.33 6.77
C PHE A 233 12.75 5.32 6.17
N ILE A 234 12.29 6.44 5.64
CA ILE A 234 10.99 6.51 4.92
C ILE A 234 11.00 5.60 3.70
N ILE A 235 12.10 5.63 2.93
CA ILE A 235 12.27 4.73 1.77
C ILE A 235 12.28 3.26 2.23
N LEU A 236 12.90 2.94 3.38
CA LEU A 236 12.89 1.60 3.95
C LEU A 236 11.48 1.16 4.34
N LEU A 237 10.65 2.03 4.92
CA LEU A 237 9.26 1.70 5.25
C LEU A 237 8.40 1.45 4.00
N LEU A 238 8.77 2.00 2.85
CA LEU A 238 8.05 1.87 1.57
C LEU A 238 8.77 0.97 0.56
N TRP A 239 9.88 0.32 0.95
CA TRP A 239 10.75 -0.38 0.00
C TRP A 239 10.00 -1.45 -0.82
N TYR A 240 9.16 -2.26 -0.16
CA TYR A 240 8.55 -3.41 -0.81
C TYR A 240 7.50 -3.02 -1.86
N PRO A 241 6.47 -2.17 -1.57
CA PRO A 241 5.55 -1.70 -2.60
C PRO A 241 6.26 -0.94 -3.74
N CYS A 242 7.23 -0.09 -3.41
CA CYS A 242 7.95 0.69 -4.42
C CYS A 242 8.83 -0.21 -5.30
N TYR A 243 9.57 -1.12 -4.69
CA TYR A 243 10.46 -2.02 -5.43
C TYR A 243 9.70 -3.04 -6.27
N GLU A 244 8.61 -3.61 -5.76
CA GLU A 244 7.74 -4.53 -6.52
C GLU A 244 7.21 -3.86 -7.79
N ASN A 245 6.78 -2.60 -7.69
CA ASN A 245 6.33 -1.81 -8.83
C ASN A 245 7.47 -1.61 -9.85
N LEU A 246 8.61 -1.04 -9.42
CA LEU A 246 9.74 -0.75 -10.29
C LEU A 246 10.32 -2.03 -10.91
N PHE A 247 10.52 -3.07 -10.12
CA PHE A 247 11.01 -4.36 -10.58
C PHE A 247 10.08 -4.99 -11.63
N SER A 248 8.78 -4.90 -11.43
CA SER A 248 7.80 -5.41 -12.38
C SER A 248 7.90 -4.70 -13.74
N ILE A 249 8.07 -3.37 -13.73
CA ILE A 249 8.25 -2.58 -14.96
C ILE A 249 9.55 -2.99 -15.67
N ILE A 250 10.68 -3.00 -14.96
CA ILE A 250 12.00 -3.36 -15.52
C ILE A 250 11.96 -4.78 -16.10
N ARG A 251 11.42 -5.74 -15.34
CA ARG A 251 11.28 -7.11 -15.80
C ARG A 251 10.49 -7.23 -17.09
N LYS A 252 9.35 -6.54 -17.18
CA LYS A 252 8.50 -6.58 -18.39
C LYS A 252 9.21 -5.98 -19.60
N ILE A 253 9.97 -4.91 -19.41
CA ILE A 253 10.81 -4.31 -20.46
C ILE A 253 11.87 -5.31 -20.94
N ILE A 254 12.62 -5.94 -20.03
CA ILE A 254 13.66 -6.92 -20.34
C ILE A 254 13.09 -8.11 -21.15
N PHE A 255 11.89 -8.57 -20.80
CA PHE A 255 11.26 -9.69 -21.50
C PHE A 255 10.41 -9.27 -22.72
N ASN A 256 10.55 -8.03 -23.21
CA ASN A 256 9.75 -7.48 -24.32
C ASN A 256 8.23 -7.68 -24.15
N ARG A 257 7.75 -7.61 -22.90
CA ARG A 257 6.33 -7.69 -22.58
C ARG A 257 5.76 -6.31 -22.34
N SER A 258 4.50 -6.12 -22.68
CA SER A 258 3.81 -4.87 -22.36
C SER A 258 3.83 -4.61 -20.85
N SER A 259 4.37 -3.47 -20.43
CA SER A 259 4.38 -3.04 -19.03
C SER A 259 2.98 -2.88 -18.45
N VAL A 260 1.99 -2.66 -19.31
CA VAL A 260 0.59 -2.37 -18.97
C VAL A 260 -0.22 -3.65 -18.70
N LYS A 261 0.14 -4.79 -19.31
CA LYS A 261 -0.62 -6.04 -19.13
C LYS A 261 -0.39 -6.63 -17.75
N PRO A 262 -1.45 -7.03 -17.01
CA PRO A 262 -1.29 -7.73 -15.74
C PRO A 262 -0.57 -9.07 -15.95
N ASP A 263 0.23 -9.47 -14.98
CA ASP A 263 0.84 -10.79 -14.94
C ASP A 263 0.77 -11.39 -13.52
N SER A 264 1.09 -12.67 -13.40
CA SER A 264 1.07 -13.42 -12.14
C SER A 264 2.48 -13.74 -11.62
N ASN A 265 3.47 -12.90 -11.94
CA ASN A 265 4.89 -13.15 -11.64
C ASN A 265 5.45 -12.17 -10.59
N HIS A 266 4.63 -11.65 -9.70
CA HIS A 266 5.06 -10.89 -8.54
C HIS A 266 5.67 -11.80 -7.47
N LEU A 267 6.61 -11.31 -6.66
CA LEU A 267 7.28 -12.14 -5.66
C LEU A 267 6.28 -12.84 -4.72
N HIS A 268 5.29 -12.12 -4.22
CA HIS A 268 4.27 -12.67 -3.34
C HIS A 268 3.45 -13.80 -3.99
N GLN A 269 3.20 -13.70 -5.31
CA GLN A 269 2.51 -14.75 -6.08
C GLN A 269 3.43 -15.96 -6.31
N LEU A 270 4.74 -15.75 -6.52
CA LEU A 270 5.71 -16.85 -6.62
C LEU A 270 5.82 -17.62 -5.31
N ILE A 271 5.85 -16.93 -4.16
CA ILE A 271 5.82 -17.55 -2.83
C ILE A 271 4.54 -18.36 -2.65
N PHE A 272 3.38 -17.81 -3.02
CA PHE A 272 2.12 -18.54 -2.99
C PHE A 272 2.19 -19.83 -3.81
N HIS A 273 2.64 -19.77 -5.06
CA HIS A 273 2.77 -20.96 -5.91
C HIS A 273 3.74 -21.99 -5.32
N PHE A 274 4.85 -21.55 -4.75
CA PHE A 274 5.81 -22.43 -4.09
C PHE A 274 5.20 -23.16 -2.89
N ILE A 275 4.54 -22.42 -1.98
CA ILE A 275 3.88 -23.02 -0.81
C ILE A 275 2.80 -23.99 -1.26
N LYS A 276 1.95 -23.58 -2.22
CA LYS A 276 0.89 -24.44 -2.74
C LYS A 276 1.40 -25.73 -3.38
N LYS A 277 2.55 -25.68 -4.07
CA LYS A 277 3.17 -26.85 -4.70
C LYS A 277 3.85 -27.79 -3.68
N LYS A 278 4.41 -27.22 -2.60
CA LYS A 278 5.18 -27.97 -1.59
C LYS A 278 4.34 -28.50 -0.44
N THR A 279 3.12 -28.00 -0.27
CA THR A 279 2.23 -28.37 0.85
C THR A 279 0.86 -28.78 0.34
N ASN A 280 0.15 -29.55 1.13
CA ASN A 280 -1.25 -29.93 0.86
C ASN A 280 -2.25 -28.88 1.38
N PHE A 281 -1.81 -27.64 1.62
CA PHE A 281 -2.70 -26.58 2.11
C PHE A 281 -3.74 -26.17 1.07
N SER A 282 -4.92 -25.74 1.55
CA SER A 282 -5.93 -25.15 0.68
C SER A 282 -5.39 -23.85 0.04
N HIS A 283 -6.03 -23.39 -1.05
CA HIS A 283 -5.68 -22.12 -1.68
C HIS A 283 -5.70 -20.95 -0.69
N ILE A 284 -6.74 -20.86 0.15
CA ILE A 284 -6.89 -19.81 1.15
C ILE A 284 -5.75 -19.86 2.17
N LYS A 285 -5.41 -21.05 2.71
CA LYS A 285 -4.29 -21.18 3.65
C LYS A 285 -2.97 -20.79 3.03
N SER A 286 -2.69 -21.24 1.80
CA SER A 286 -1.44 -20.88 1.09
C SER A 286 -1.35 -19.38 0.84
N ASN A 287 -2.47 -18.71 0.49
CA ASN A 287 -2.56 -17.27 0.31
C ASN A 287 -2.19 -16.52 1.61
N LEU A 288 -2.88 -16.85 2.71
CA LEU A 288 -2.67 -16.20 4.01
C LEU A 288 -1.26 -16.42 4.56
N ILE A 289 -0.72 -17.65 4.43
CA ILE A 289 0.66 -17.96 4.87
C ILE A 289 1.66 -17.13 4.07
N SER A 290 1.51 -17.06 2.76
CA SER A 290 2.42 -16.29 1.90
C SER A 290 2.43 -14.80 2.26
N ALA A 291 1.25 -14.21 2.47
CA ALA A 291 1.11 -12.81 2.86
C ALA A 291 1.75 -12.55 4.23
N ASN A 292 1.47 -13.41 5.21
CA ASN A 292 1.97 -13.22 6.58
C ASN A 292 3.47 -13.48 6.72
N LEU A 293 4.07 -14.37 5.91
CA LEU A 293 5.53 -14.54 5.86
C LEU A 293 6.23 -13.26 5.39
N ILE A 294 5.71 -12.62 4.35
CA ILE A 294 6.26 -11.35 3.84
C ILE A 294 6.09 -10.26 4.91
N ASN A 295 4.92 -10.18 5.52
CA ASN A 295 4.65 -9.20 6.58
C ASN A 295 5.55 -9.41 7.80
N LEU A 296 5.77 -10.65 8.24
CA LEU A 296 6.67 -10.97 9.34
C LEU A 296 8.13 -10.57 9.03
N TYR A 297 8.59 -10.83 7.81
CA TYR A 297 9.91 -10.37 7.37
C TYR A 297 10.05 -8.85 7.48
N ASN A 298 9.07 -8.11 6.97
CA ASN A 298 9.09 -6.64 7.03
C ASN A 298 8.99 -6.13 8.47
N LEU A 299 8.20 -6.76 9.34
CA LEU A 299 8.12 -6.42 10.75
C LEU A 299 9.49 -6.51 11.43
N ILE A 300 10.23 -7.59 11.20
CA ILE A 300 11.57 -7.79 11.77
C ILE A 300 12.52 -6.68 11.30
N ILE A 301 12.55 -6.39 10.00
CA ILE A 301 13.41 -5.33 9.43
C ILE A 301 13.04 -3.96 9.99
N PHE A 302 11.76 -3.64 10.09
CA PHE A 302 11.31 -2.33 10.57
C PHE A 302 11.61 -2.16 12.07
N ILE A 303 11.36 -3.16 12.90
CA ILE A 303 11.72 -3.11 14.34
C ILE A 303 13.23 -2.92 14.51
N PHE A 304 14.04 -3.66 13.76
CA PHE A 304 15.49 -3.49 13.81
C PHE A 304 15.92 -2.07 13.42
N SER A 305 15.28 -1.49 12.40
CA SER A 305 15.61 -0.16 11.88
C SER A 305 15.32 0.99 12.87
N ILE A 306 14.40 0.78 13.83
CA ILE A 306 14.03 1.79 14.83
C ILE A 306 15.26 2.31 15.61
N ASN A 307 16.20 1.44 15.91
CA ASN A 307 17.41 1.81 16.67
C ASN A 307 18.35 2.72 15.86
N PHE A 308 18.18 2.81 14.56
CA PHE A 308 19.11 3.50 13.65
C PHE A 308 18.43 4.54 12.76
N VAL A 309 17.26 5.05 13.13
CA VAL A 309 16.42 5.93 12.28
C VAL A 309 17.14 7.17 11.74
N SER A 310 18.10 7.72 12.46
CA SER A 310 18.89 8.87 12.02
C SER A 310 20.12 8.50 11.17
N ASN A 311 20.54 7.22 11.19
CA ASN A 311 21.75 6.76 10.53
C ASN A 311 21.50 6.36 9.07
N THR A 312 21.79 7.28 8.16
CA THR A 312 21.60 7.08 6.72
C THR A 312 22.38 5.87 6.16
N LYS A 313 23.60 5.63 6.61
CA LYS A 313 24.42 4.53 6.10
C LYS A 313 23.78 3.18 6.41
N ILE A 314 23.31 2.98 7.64
CA ILE A 314 22.63 1.75 8.06
C ILE A 314 21.32 1.58 7.28
N MET A 315 20.54 2.65 7.08
CA MET A 315 19.31 2.58 6.30
C MET A 315 19.56 2.15 4.85
N VAL A 316 20.57 2.74 4.22
CA VAL A 316 20.96 2.35 2.86
C VAL A 316 21.39 0.88 2.79
N ILE A 317 22.21 0.41 3.76
CA ILE A 317 22.62 -1.00 3.83
C ILE A 317 21.39 -1.91 3.97
N LEU A 318 20.43 -1.58 4.82
CA LEU A 318 19.20 -2.36 4.99
C LEU A 318 18.36 -2.39 3.71
N ILE A 319 18.25 -1.27 3.00
CA ILE A 319 17.55 -1.22 1.71
C ILE A 319 18.26 -2.13 0.70
N LEU A 320 19.56 -2.01 0.54
CA LEU A 320 20.34 -2.84 -0.38
C LEU A 320 20.25 -4.34 -0.03
N PHE A 321 20.28 -4.67 1.26
CA PHE A 321 20.05 -6.03 1.75
C PHE A 321 18.67 -6.55 1.34
N ASN A 322 17.61 -5.76 1.53
CA ASN A 322 16.26 -6.13 1.12
C ASN A 322 16.13 -6.35 -0.39
N LEU A 323 16.75 -5.49 -1.20
CA LEU A 323 16.77 -5.63 -2.65
C LEU A 323 17.49 -6.91 -3.09
N LEU A 324 18.59 -7.24 -2.43
CA LEU A 324 19.33 -8.48 -2.68
C LEU A 324 18.51 -9.71 -2.30
N VAL A 325 17.92 -9.74 -1.11
CA VAL A 325 17.05 -10.84 -0.66
C VAL A 325 15.88 -11.02 -1.63
N TYR A 326 15.22 -9.92 -2.02
CA TYR A 326 14.12 -9.97 -2.98
C TYR A 326 14.56 -10.60 -4.31
N THR A 327 15.64 -10.08 -4.90
CA THR A 327 16.09 -10.55 -6.23
C THR A 327 16.55 -12.00 -6.21
N VAL A 328 17.27 -12.43 -5.17
CA VAL A 328 17.70 -13.84 -5.01
C VAL A 328 16.48 -14.76 -4.88
N LEU A 329 15.54 -14.41 -3.99
CA LEU A 329 14.31 -15.20 -3.81
C LEU A 329 13.47 -15.21 -5.10
N TYR A 330 13.35 -14.07 -5.76
CA TYR A 330 12.62 -13.97 -7.01
C TYR A 330 13.18 -14.91 -8.07
N VAL A 331 14.50 -14.84 -8.35
CA VAL A 331 15.16 -15.68 -9.35
C VAL A 331 15.02 -17.16 -9.00
N PHE A 332 15.21 -17.52 -7.73
CA PHE A 332 15.07 -18.89 -7.25
C PHE A 332 13.65 -19.42 -7.48
N LEU A 333 12.64 -18.70 -7.02
CA LEU A 333 11.24 -19.11 -7.13
C LEU A 333 10.74 -19.10 -8.58
N PHE A 334 11.19 -18.15 -9.38
CA PHE A 334 10.87 -18.08 -10.80
C PHE A 334 11.40 -19.30 -11.55
N LYS A 335 12.67 -19.68 -11.33
CA LYS A 335 13.25 -20.90 -11.90
C LYS A 335 12.48 -22.16 -11.48
N LEU A 336 12.07 -22.26 -10.21
CA LEU A 336 11.30 -23.41 -9.72
C LEU A 336 9.90 -23.50 -10.33
N ARG A 337 9.27 -22.36 -10.60
CA ARG A 337 7.94 -22.30 -11.22
C ARG A 337 7.98 -22.79 -12.67
N PHE A 338 8.99 -22.39 -13.43
CA PHE A 338 9.10 -22.64 -14.87
C PHE A 338 10.07 -23.76 -15.24
N LYS A 339 10.64 -24.50 -14.26
CA LYS A 339 11.61 -25.59 -14.50
C LYS A 339 11.07 -26.75 -15.38
N HIS A 340 9.78 -26.87 -15.56
CA HIS A 340 9.15 -27.91 -16.41
C HIS A 340 8.64 -27.36 -17.75
N SER A 341 8.92 -26.10 -18.09
CA SER A 341 8.53 -25.45 -19.33
C SER A 341 9.74 -24.99 -20.17
N LEU A 342 10.93 -25.32 -19.71
CA LEU A 342 12.21 -25.23 -20.39
C LEU A 342 12.73 -26.66 -20.62
#